data_5e8a1bf8900dfeded4e927428e86ecfe
#
_entry.id   5e8a1bf8900dfeded4e927428e86ecfe
#
_cell.length_a   1.000
_cell.length_b   1.000
_cell.length_c   1.000
_cell.angle_alpha   90.00
_cell.angle_beta   90.00
_cell.angle_gamma   90.00
#
_symmetry.space_group_name_H-M   'P 1'
#
loop_
_entity.id
_entity.type
_entity.pdbx_description
1 polymer ?
#
loop_
_entity_poly.entity_id
_entity_poly.type
_entity_poly.pdbx_seq_one_letter_code
_entity_poly.pdbx_strand_id
1 'polypeptide(L)'
;LRRLEYRGYDSAGVAVFSANQPLQRVRRLGKVAELAKALEEQSVHGGTGIAHTRWATHGKPSVVNAHPHTSCDGRIAIVHNGIIENFAELREELEGRGHHFKSETDTEVFAHLIEEAYAETHDLMASVREACTHVVGAYGLAAVCADEPGVIAVARKDSPIVVGVGETGSYVASDVIALIDATRDVVVLEDGQFAKLTPAGVEYTDEAGNVIEPKVTHIDWDLDMAEKGGYPDFMLKEIHEQPRVVRDTLVGRMTPAGELDIDELGL
;
A
#
# COMPACT_ATOMS: atom_id res chain seq x y z
N LEU A 1 -6.11 -0.68 8.75
CA LEU A 1 -5.72 -2.11 8.71
C LEU A 1 -6.88 -3.05 9.02
N ARG A 2 -7.68 -2.83 10.06
CA ARG A 2 -8.80 -3.73 10.42
C ARG A 2 -9.75 -4.00 9.25
N ARG A 3 -10.02 -3.00 8.41
CA ARG A 3 -10.85 -3.14 7.22
C ARG A 3 -10.23 -3.94 6.09
N LEU A 4 -8.91 -4.11 6.11
CA LEU A 4 -8.17 -4.90 5.11
C LEU A 4 -7.94 -6.34 5.55
N GLU A 5 -8.33 -6.73 6.76
CA GLU A 5 -8.17 -8.10 7.28
C GLU A 5 -8.89 -9.18 6.46
N TYR A 6 -9.94 -8.81 5.72
CA TYR A 6 -10.68 -9.74 4.88
C TYR A 6 -9.82 -10.40 3.77
N ARG A 7 -8.73 -9.74 3.37
CA ARG A 7 -7.80 -10.26 2.35
C ARG A 7 -6.91 -11.41 2.86
N GLY A 8 -6.94 -11.70 4.16
CA GLY A 8 -6.00 -12.61 4.81
C GLY A 8 -4.70 -11.90 5.22
N TYR A 9 -4.03 -12.48 6.22
CA TYR A 9 -2.78 -11.92 6.76
C TYR A 9 -2.08 -12.96 7.65
N ASP A 10 -0.76 -12.87 7.74
CA ASP A 10 0.06 -13.63 8.67
C ASP A 10 0.73 -12.74 9.72
N SER A 11 0.84 -11.48 9.43
CA SER A 11 1.48 -10.49 10.29
C SER A 11 0.97 -9.08 9.99
N ALA A 12 1.14 -8.18 10.95
CA ALA A 12 0.81 -6.78 10.81
C ALA A 12 1.89 -5.90 11.45
N GLY A 13 2.04 -4.68 10.93
CA GLY A 13 2.97 -3.72 11.53
C GLY A 13 2.68 -2.28 11.12
N VAL A 14 3.31 -1.39 11.86
CA VAL A 14 3.22 0.05 11.70
C VAL A 14 4.58 0.69 11.90
N ALA A 15 4.84 1.74 11.15
CA ALA A 15 5.96 2.65 11.35
C ALA A 15 5.43 4.08 11.38
N VAL A 16 5.83 4.85 12.40
CA VAL A 16 5.36 6.22 12.64
C VAL A 16 6.53 7.14 12.88
N PHE A 17 6.47 8.31 12.27
CA PHE A 17 7.42 9.40 12.50
C PHE A 17 6.77 10.55 13.26
N SER A 18 7.54 11.08 14.19
CA SER A 18 7.30 12.36 14.84
C SER A 18 8.51 13.26 14.59
N ALA A 19 8.28 14.57 14.44
CA ALA A 19 9.38 15.51 14.25
C ALA A 19 10.43 15.38 15.37
N ASN A 20 11.69 15.29 14.97
CA ASN A 20 12.85 15.18 15.86
C ASN A 20 12.90 13.89 16.74
N GLN A 21 12.20 12.84 16.33
CA GLN A 21 12.29 11.54 17.00
C GLN A 21 12.67 10.43 16.00
N PRO A 22 13.37 9.38 16.47
CA PRO A 22 13.64 8.23 15.62
C PRO A 22 12.34 7.54 15.20
N LEU A 23 12.41 6.77 14.11
CA LEU A 23 11.32 5.92 13.65
C LEU A 23 10.82 5.01 14.78
N GLN A 24 9.53 5.06 15.04
CA GLN A 24 8.84 4.14 15.93
C GLN A 24 8.19 3.05 15.10
N ARG A 25 8.64 1.80 15.26
CA ARG A 25 8.15 0.65 14.49
C ARG A 25 7.71 -0.48 15.40
N VAL A 26 6.46 -0.95 15.19
CA VAL A 26 5.90 -2.10 15.91
C VAL A 26 5.40 -3.12 14.90
N ARG A 27 5.76 -4.38 15.06
CA ARG A 27 5.37 -5.51 14.20
C ARG A 27 4.95 -6.70 15.04
N ARG A 28 3.91 -7.44 14.61
CA ARG A 28 3.41 -8.64 15.28
C ARG A 28 2.99 -9.69 14.26
N LEU A 29 3.14 -10.95 14.64
CA LEU A 29 2.51 -12.07 13.95
C LEU A 29 1.03 -12.13 14.26
N GLY A 30 0.25 -12.66 13.32
CA GLY A 30 -1.19 -12.90 13.50
C GLY A 30 -2.05 -11.67 13.18
N LYS A 31 -3.16 -11.58 13.88
CA LYS A 31 -4.24 -10.60 13.60
C LYS A 31 -3.84 -9.17 13.93
N VAL A 32 -4.49 -8.21 13.25
CA VAL A 32 -4.35 -6.78 13.57
C VAL A 32 -4.66 -6.50 15.05
N ALA A 33 -5.48 -7.34 15.70
CA ALA A 33 -5.73 -7.27 17.13
C ALA A 33 -4.43 -7.43 17.97
N GLU A 34 -3.48 -8.28 17.54
CA GLU A 34 -2.20 -8.47 18.24
C GLU A 34 -1.32 -7.22 18.11
N LEU A 35 -1.34 -6.59 16.93
CA LEU A 35 -0.67 -5.30 16.74
C LEU A 35 -1.33 -4.20 17.59
N ALA A 36 -2.67 -4.13 17.63
CA ALA A 36 -3.40 -3.16 18.44
C ALA A 36 -3.05 -3.29 19.91
N LYS A 37 -3.04 -4.53 20.46
CA LYS A 37 -2.63 -4.80 21.83
C LYS A 37 -1.19 -4.34 22.13
N ALA A 38 -0.28 -4.60 21.19
CA ALA A 38 1.11 -4.15 21.34
C ALA A 38 1.26 -2.62 21.33
N LEU A 39 0.38 -1.92 20.59
CA LEU A 39 0.35 -0.45 20.54
C LEU A 39 -0.26 0.17 21.80
N GLU A 40 -1.09 -0.55 22.55
CA GLU A 40 -1.55 -0.14 23.90
C GLU A 40 -0.41 -0.19 24.92
N GLU A 41 0.46 -1.20 24.79
CA GLU A 41 1.63 -1.38 25.67
C GLU A 41 2.79 -0.44 25.28
N GLN A 42 2.96 -0.21 23.98
CA GLN A 42 4.02 0.61 23.41
C GLN A 42 3.40 1.72 22.56
N SER A 43 3.04 2.82 23.18
CA SER A 43 2.47 3.98 22.48
C SER A 43 3.41 4.49 21.41
N VAL A 44 2.91 4.63 20.18
CA VAL A 44 3.59 5.29 19.07
C VAL A 44 2.86 6.60 18.75
N HIS A 45 3.61 7.66 18.55
CA HIS A 45 3.05 8.98 18.30
C HIS A 45 3.73 9.63 17.10
N GLY A 46 2.95 10.26 16.24
CA GLY A 46 3.45 10.98 15.09
C GLY A 46 2.35 11.43 14.16
N GLY A 47 2.65 12.37 13.28
CA GLY A 47 1.74 12.89 12.26
C GLY A 47 1.83 12.15 10.93
N THR A 48 2.87 11.32 10.74
CA THR A 48 3.12 10.58 9.48
C THR A 48 3.42 9.14 9.80
N GLY A 49 2.80 8.22 9.07
CA GLY A 49 3.03 6.80 9.28
C GLY A 49 2.52 5.93 8.16
N ILE A 50 3.07 4.73 8.10
CA ILE A 50 2.68 3.65 7.18
C ILE A 50 2.37 2.40 7.99
N ALA A 51 1.43 1.59 7.51
CA ALA A 51 1.03 0.37 8.17
C ALA A 51 0.65 -0.70 7.14
N HIS A 52 0.82 -1.97 7.50
CA HIS A 52 0.62 -3.06 6.57
C HIS A 52 0.09 -4.32 7.27
N THR A 53 -0.76 -5.07 6.58
CA THR A 53 -1.09 -6.46 6.87
C THR A 53 -0.46 -7.32 5.77
N ARG A 54 0.43 -8.23 6.15
CA ARG A 54 1.18 -9.05 5.22
C ARG A 54 0.50 -10.39 5.00
N TRP A 55 0.42 -10.80 3.72
CA TRP A 55 0.22 -12.18 3.29
C TRP A 55 1.55 -12.68 2.72
N ALA A 56 2.12 -13.75 3.30
CA ALA A 56 3.46 -14.21 2.93
C ALA A 56 3.51 -14.70 1.48
N THR A 57 4.36 -14.08 0.68
CA THR A 57 4.79 -14.52 -0.65
C THR A 57 6.24 -15.03 -0.62
N HIS A 58 7.16 -14.24 -0.07
CA HIS A 58 8.56 -14.57 0.13
C HIS A 58 8.93 -14.53 1.62
N GLY A 59 9.60 -15.56 2.11
CA GLY A 59 9.95 -15.71 3.52
C GLY A 59 8.76 -16.13 4.40
N LYS A 60 9.03 -17.06 5.33
CA LYS A 60 8.01 -17.59 6.26
C LYS A 60 7.39 -16.50 7.14
N PRO A 61 6.17 -16.69 7.64
CA PRO A 61 5.60 -15.80 8.65
C PRO A 61 6.51 -15.65 9.87
N SER A 62 7.03 -14.45 10.09
CA SER A 62 7.88 -14.10 11.23
C SER A 62 7.82 -12.59 11.47
N VAL A 63 8.15 -12.14 12.67
CA VAL A 63 8.21 -10.71 12.98
C VAL A 63 9.27 -10.00 12.14
N VAL A 64 10.35 -10.70 11.78
CA VAL A 64 11.43 -10.14 10.95
C VAL A 64 10.95 -9.88 9.52
N ASN A 65 10.11 -10.78 8.99
CA ASN A 65 9.55 -10.69 7.64
C ASN A 65 8.27 -9.84 7.57
N ALA A 66 7.74 -9.39 8.71
CA ALA A 66 6.60 -8.48 8.74
C ALA A 66 6.99 -7.07 8.28
N HIS A 67 6.10 -6.43 7.50
CA HIS A 67 6.25 -5.01 7.14
C HIS A 67 5.90 -4.10 8.34
N PRO A 68 6.39 -2.85 8.37
CA PRO A 68 7.31 -2.18 7.44
C PRO A 68 8.76 -2.70 7.53
N HIS A 69 9.45 -2.70 6.39
CA HIS A 69 10.91 -2.87 6.32
C HIS A 69 11.61 -1.52 6.41
N THR A 70 12.91 -1.53 6.78
CA THR A 70 13.67 -0.29 6.95
C THR A 70 15.03 -0.38 6.27
N SER A 71 15.57 0.78 5.90
CA SER A 71 16.98 0.99 5.54
C SER A 71 17.94 0.46 6.62
N CYS A 72 19.23 0.36 6.28
CA CYS A 72 20.28 -0.06 7.21
C CYS A 72 20.34 0.82 8.46
N ASP A 73 20.27 2.13 8.28
CA ASP A 73 20.30 3.15 9.32
C ASP A 73 18.95 3.33 10.05
N GLY A 74 17.87 2.73 9.53
CA GLY A 74 16.53 2.80 10.10
C GLY A 74 15.81 4.14 9.88
N ARG A 75 16.30 5.02 9.01
CA ARG A 75 15.70 6.34 8.73
C ARG A 75 14.59 6.29 7.71
N ILE A 76 14.62 5.31 6.81
CA ILE A 76 13.58 5.07 5.81
C ILE A 76 12.80 3.83 6.20
N ALA A 77 11.49 3.89 6.10
CA ALA A 77 10.60 2.75 6.26
C ALA A 77 9.68 2.62 5.06
N ILE A 78 9.41 1.38 4.66
CA ILE A 78 8.58 1.08 3.50
C ILE A 78 7.54 -0.01 3.80
N VAL A 79 6.42 0.05 3.08
CA VAL A 79 5.46 -1.04 2.92
C VAL A 79 5.24 -1.30 1.43
N HIS A 80 5.03 -2.55 1.07
CA HIS A 80 4.93 -2.98 -0.31
C HIS A 80 3.90 -4.10 -0.46
N ASN A 81 3.06 -3.98 -1.49
CA ASN A 81 2.20 -5.03 -2.03
C ASN A 81 2.71 -5.40 -3.42
N GLY A 82 2.91 -6.65 -3.68
CA GLY A 82 3.38 -7.14 -4.98
C GLY A 82 4.49 -8.17 -4.85
N ILE A 83 5.22 -8.37 -5.93
CA ILE A 83 6.34 -9.31 -6.02
C ILE A 83 7.44 -8.66 -6.85
N ILE A 84 8.67 -8.64 -6.31
CA ILE A 84 9.87 -8.19 -6.99
C ILE A 84 10.56 -9.40 -7.60
N GLU A 85 10.47 -9.55 -8.91
CA GLU A 85 10.94 -10.74 -9.62
C GLU A 85 12.47 -10.86 -9.63
N ASN A 86 13.17 -9.73 -9.75
CA ASN A 86 14.64 -9.67 -9.77
C ASN A 86 15.25 -9.43 -8.37
N PHE A 87 14.52 -9.72 -7.29
CA PHE A 87 14.98 -9.42 -5.93
C PHE A 87 16.27 -10.12 -5.53
N ALA A 88 16.51 -11.33 -6.05
CA ALA A 88 17.70 -12.09 -5.71
C ALA A 88 18.99 -11.44 -6.26
N GLU A 89 18.93 -10.95 -7.49
CA GLU A 89 20.02 -10.21 -8.15
C GLU A 89 20.29 -8.89 -7.44
N LEU A 90 19.22 -8.11 -7.19
CA LEU A 90 19.31 -6.84 -6.47
C LEU A 90 19.86 -7.00 -5.06
N ARG A 91 19.47 -8.07 -4.37
CA ARG A 91 19.98 -8.39 -3.04
C ARG A 91 21.49 -8.66 -3.07
N GLU A 92 21.97 -9.51 -3.99
CA GLU A 92 23.40 -9.82 -4.14
C GLU A 92 24.22 -8.54 -4.42
N GLU A 93 23.74 -7.69 -5.30
CA GLU A 93 24.37 -6.40 -5.62
C GLU A 93 24.42 -5.46 -4.41
N LEU A 94 23.31 -5.32 -3.68
CA LEU A 94 23.20 -4.45 -2.51
C LEU A 94 24.06 -4.98 -1.35
N GLU A 95 24.09 -6.30 -1.12
CA GLU A 95 25.00 -6.92 -0.14
C GLU A 95 26.46 -6.68 -0.52
N GLY A 96 26.81 -6.75 -1.81
CA GLY A 96 28.14 -6.42 -2.34
C GLY A 96 28.54 -4.96 -2.12
N ARG A 97 27.57 -4.03 -2.05
CA ARG A 97 27.76 -2.61 -1.72
C ARG A 97 27.71 -2.31 -0.21
N GLY A 98 27.51 -3.33 0.62
CA GLY A 98 27.60 -3.25 2.09
C GLY A 98 26.26 -3.10 2.80
N HIS A 99 25.13 -3.28 2.12
CA HIS A 99 23.83 -3.35 2.78
C HIS A 99 23.63 -4.64 3.55
N HIS A 100 22.91 -4.56 4.66
CA HIS A 100 22.65 -5.72 5.54
C HIS A 100 21.16 -6.02 5.57
N PHE A 101 20.77 -7.12 4.91
CA PHE A 101 19.41 -7.61 4.92
C PHE A 101 19.08 -8.32 6.23
N LYS A 102 17.94 -7.98 6.81
CA LYS A 102 17.42 -8.53 8.06
C LYS A 102 16.33 -9.56 7.83
N SER A 103 15.64 -9.47 6.68
CA SER A 103 14.51 -10.33 6.33
C SER A 103 14.82 -11.24 5.15
N GLU A 104 13.93 -12.21 4.94
CA GLU A 104 13.92 -13.10 3.78
C GLU A 104 12.96 -12.62 2.68
N THR A 105 12.39 -11.40 2.83
CA THR A 105 11.41 -10.87 1.88
C THR A 105 12.08 -10.23 0.68
N ASP A 106 11.40 -10.26 -0.45
CA ASP A 106 11.76 -9.50 -1.65
C ASP A 106 11.67 -7.99 -1.42
N THR A 107 10.72 -7.56 -0.59
CA THR A 107 10.42 -6.16 -0.31
C THR A 107 11.61 -5.36 0.22
N GLU A 108 12.50 -5.97 1.02
CA GLU A 108 13.60 -5.25 1.70
C GLU A 108 14.58 -4.61 0.71
N VAL A 109 14.67 -5.12 -0.54
CA VAL A 109 15.51 -4.50 -1.58
C VAL A 109 15.09 -3.05 -1.87
N PHE A 110 13.79 -2.74 -1.84
CA PHE A 110 13.32 -1.35 -2.00
C PHE A 110 13.86 -0.43 -0.92
N ALA A 111 13.89 -0.89 0.34
CA ALA A 111 14.38 -0.05 1.44
C ALA A 111 15.84 0.36 1.22
N HIS A 112 16.66 -0.56 0.71
CA HIS A 112 18.09 -0.31 0.46
C HIS A 112 18.34 0.46 -0.83
N LEU A 113 17.57 0.22 -1.91
CA LEU A 113 17.64 1.04 -3.12
C LEU A 113 17.27 2.50 -2.85
N ILE A 114 16.20 2.72 -2.07
CA ILE A 114 15.80 4.07 -1.68
C ILE A 114 16.85 4.71 -0.76
N GLU A 115 17.48 3.94 0.14
CA GLU A 115 18.56 4.43 1.01
C GLU A 115 19.75 4.95 0.19
N GLU A 116 20.20 4.21 -0.83
CA GLU A 116 21.29 4.65 -1.72
C GLU A 116 20.91 5.92 -2.49
N ALA A 117 19.74 5.91 -3.14
CA ALA A 117 19.28 7.07 -3.90
C ALA A 117 19.08 8.31 -2.99
N TYR A 118 18.60 8.10 -1.76
CA TYR A 118 18.39 9.20 -0.80
C TYR A 118 19.70 9.84 -0.32
N ALA A 119 20.77 9.07 -0.21
CA ALA A 119 22.09 9.59 0.14
C ALA A 119 22.60 10.63 -0.86
N GLU A 120 22.16 10.56 -2.11
CA GLU A 120 22.55 11.49 -3.19
C GLU A 120 21.51 12.60 -3.39
N THR A 121 20.22 12.25 -3.39
CA THR A 121 19.14 13.16 -3.78
C THR A 121 18.65 14.05 -2.64
N HIS A 122 18.68 13.53 -1.40
CA HIS A 122 18.02 14.12 -0.24
C HIS A 122 16.54 14.48 -0.47
N ASP A 123 15.86 13.76 -1.39
CA ASP A 123 14.43 13.87 -1.71
C ASP A 123 13.83 12.45 -1.78
N LEU A 124 12.90 12.16 -0.88
CA LEU A 124 12.30 10.83 -0.77
C LEU A 124 11.54 10.43 -2.04
N MET A 125 10.84 11.37 -2.69
CA MET A 125 10.08 11.07 -3.90
C MET A 125 11.01 10.77 -5.08
N ALA A 126 12.07 11.55 -5.22
CA ALA A 126 13.10 11.31 -6.25
C ALA A 126 13.78 9.95 -6.02
N SER A 127 14.09 9.61 -4.76
CA SER A 127 14.71 8.33 -4.38
C SER A 127 13.78 7.14 -4.64
N VAL A 128 12.49 7.27 -4.37
CA VAL A 128 11.49 6.23 -4.70
C VAL A 128 11.39 6.03 -6.20
N ARG A 129 11.38 7.12 -6.98
CA ARG A 129 11.33 7.03 -8.44
C ARG A 129 12.57 6.33 -9.00
N GLU A 130 13.75 6.70 -8.52
CA GLU A 130 15.01 6.06 -8.91
C GLU A 130 15.00 4.57 -8.56
N ALA A 131 14.64 4.19 -7.34
CA ALA A 131 14.55 2.79 -6.91
C ALA A 131 13.61 1.97 -7.81
N CYS A 132 12.49 2.54 -8.25
CA CYS A 132 11.53 1.88 -9.15
C CYS A 132 12.14 1.55 -10.54
N THR A 133 13.17 2.28 -10.99
CA THR A 133 13.83 1.99 -12.28
C THR A 133 14.63 0.69 -12.27
N HIS A 134 15.05 0.22 -11.09
CA HIS A 134 15.83 -1.00 -10.92
C HIS A 134 14.98 -2.25 -10.72
N VAL A 135 13.69 -2.09 -10.39
CA VAL A 135 12.81 -3.18 -9.99
C VAL A 135 12.01 -3.72 -11.16
N VAL A 136 12.06 -5.04 -11.34
CA VAL A 136 11.19 -5.80 -12.24
C VAL A 136 10.12 -6.50 -11.41
N GLY A 137 8.84 -6.33 -11.79
CA GLY A 137 7.71 -6.94 -11.11
C GLY A 137 6.60 -5.95 -10.78
N ALA A 138 5.66 -6.39 -9.94
CA ALA A 138 4.50 -5.63 -9.51
C ALA A 138 4.75 -4.99 -8.15
N TYR A 139 4.36 -3.72 -7.99
CA TYR A 139 4.45 -3.04 -6.70
C TYR A 139 3.36 -1.99 -6.48
N GLY A 140 2.85 -1.98 -5.25
CA GLY A 140 2.19 -0.84 -4.63
C GLY A 140 3.02 -0.46 -3.41
N LEU A 141 3.84 0.58 -3.54
CA LEU A 141 4.86 0.98 -2.58
C LEU A 141 4.46 2.26 -1.87
N ALA A 142 4.66 2.32 -0.56
CA ALA A 142 4.66 3.56 0.20
C ALA A 142 5.90 3.63 1.10
N ALA A 143 6.58 4.78 1.06
CA ALA A 143 7.82 5.04 1.78
C ALA A 143 7.70 6.32 2.62
N VAL A 144 8.37 6.33 3.77
CA VAL A 144 8.50 7.48 4.67
C VAL A 144 9.96 7.61 5.14
N CYS A 145 10.41 8.84 5.39
CA CYS A 145 11.76 9.14 5.83
C CYS A 145 11.76 10.04 7.08
N ALA A 146 12.65 9.75 8.01
CA ALA A 146 12.81 10.53 9.24
C ALA A 146 13.24 12.00 8.99
N ASP A 147 13.97 12.24 7.89
CA ASP A 147 14.47 13.56 7.53
C ASP A 147 13.43 14.41 6.79
N GLU A 148 12.38 13.78 6.29
CA GLU A 148 11.24 14.44 5.65
C GLU A 148 9.92 14.16 6.42
N PRO A 149 9.81 14.62 7.68
CA PRO A 149 8.61 14.40 8.46
C PRO A 149 7.43 15.08 7.78
N GLY A 150 6.34 14.34 7.58
CA GLY A 150 5.16 14.82 6.86
C GLY A 150 5.08 14.39 5.40
N VAL A 151 6.11 13.72 4.86
CA VAL A 151 6.10 13.20 3.49
C VAL A 151 5.83 11.70 3.48
N ILE A 152 4.92 11.26 2.59
CA ILE A 152 4.77 9.87 2.17
C ILE A 152 4.96 9.83 0.65
N ALA A 153 5.98 9.11 0.19
CA ALA A 153 6.21 8.87 -1.23
C ALA A 153 5.57 7.53 -1.64
N VAL A 154 4.83 7.55 -2.73
CA VAL A 154 4.03 6.42 -3.21
C VAL A 154 4.33 6.15 -4.67
N ALA A 155 4.44 4.88 -5.03
CA ALA A 155 4.61 4.42 -6.40
C ALA A 155 3.72 3.22 -6.71
N ARG A 156 3.20 3.14 -7.93
CA ARG A 156 2.36 2.04 -8.38
C ARG A 156 2.82 1.44 -9.70
N LYS A 157 2.82 0.09 -9.73
CA LYS A 157 2.87 -0.74 -10.94
C LYS A 157 2.15 -2.06 -10.67
N ASP A 158 1.10 -2.36 -11.41
CA ASP A 158 0.27 -3.59 -11.36
C ASP A 158 -0.48 -3.85 -10.01
N SER A 159 0.00 -3.31 -8.89
CA SER A 159 -0.66 -3.45 -7.58
C SER A 159 -1.47 -2.21 -7.23
N PRO A 160 -2.75 -2.33 -6.81
CA PRO A 160 -3.63 -1.19 -6.63
C PRO A 160 -3.16 -0.25 -5.51
N ILE A 161 -3.23 1.05 -5.79
CA ILE A 161 -3.03 2.13 -4.82
C ILE A 161 -4.13 3.17 -5.01
N VAL A 162 -4.71 3.59 -3.91
CA VAL A 162 -5.73 4.63 -3.83
C VAL A 162 -5.24 5.73 -2.90
N VAL A 163 -5.33 6.96 -3.36
CA VAL A 163 -4.97 8.17 -2.58
C VAL A 163 -6.22 8.99 -2.34
N GLY A 164 -6.39 9.51 -1.14
CA GLY A 164 -7.50 10.37 -0.78
C GLY A 164 -7.04 11.58 0.02
N VAL A 165 -7.72 12.70 -0.15
CA VAL A 165 -7.52 13.92 0.64
C VAL A 165 -8.76 14.13 1.50
N GLY A 166 -8.59 14.10 2.81
CA GLY A 166 -9.63 14.35 3.79
C GLY A 166 -9.40 15.66 4.56
N GLU A 167 -10.32 15.98 5.45
CA GLU A 167 -10.26 17.21 6.26
C GLU A 167 -9.03 17.27 7.17
N THR A 168 -8.54 16.13 7.63
CA THR A 168 -7.46 16.03 8.63
C THR A 168 -6.11 15.63 8.04
N GLY A 169 -6.02 15.41 6.73
CA GLY A 169 -4.77 15.04 6.06
C GLY A 169 -4.96 14.26 4.78
N SER A 170 -3.85 13.81 4.23
CA SER A 170 -3.79 12.98 3.03
C SER A 170 -3.56 11.52 3.40
N TYR A 171 -4.19 10.61 2.66
CA TYR A 171 -4.22 9.19 2.95
C TYR A 171 -3.85 8.37 1.72
N VAL A 172 -3.22 7.23 1.94
CA VAL A 172 -2.95 6.23 0.90
C VAL A 172 -3.33 4.84 1.42
N ALA A 173 -3.92 4.03 0.55
CA ALA A 173 -4.25 2.65 0.84
C ALA A 173 -4.21 1.79 -0.43
N SER A 174 -4.20 0.47 -0.26
CA SER A 174 -4.36 -0.49 -1.35
C SER A 174 -5.82 -0.77 -1.72
N ASP A 175 -6.76 -0.19 -0.99
CA ASP A 175 -8.20 -0.33 -1.23
C ASP A 175 -8.95 0.87 -0.65
N VAL A 176 -9.96 1.32 -1.37
CA VAL A 176 -10.83 2.43 -1.01
C VAL A 176 -11.56 2.21 0.33
N ILE A 177 -11.88 0.97 0.66
CA ILE A 177 -12.54 0.61 1.93
C ILE A 177 -11.76 1.10 3.14
N ALA A 178 -10.43 1.17 3.04
CA ALA A 178 -9.60 1.67 4.13
C ALA A 178 -9.70 3.19 4.32
N LEU A 179 -10.11 3.94 3.30
CA LEU A 179 -10.14 5.40 3.27
C LEU A 179 -11.53 6.01 3.48
N ILE A 180 -12.59 5.23 3.32
CA ILE A 180 -13.98 5.71 3.20
C ILE A 180 -14.48 6.52 4.41
N ASP A 181 -13.90 6.33 5.61
CA ASP A 181 -14.19 7.15 6.78
C ASP A 181 -13.49 8.51 6.76
N ALA A 182 -12.38 8.62 6.03
CA ALA A 182 -11.58 9.82 5.97
C ALA A 182 -11.99 10.70 4.78
N THR A 183 -12.33 10.07 3.64
CA THR A 183 -12.75 10.76 2.43
C THR A 183 -13.47 9.80 1.48
N ARG A 184 -14.37 10.37 0.67
CA ARG A 184 -15.03 9.66 -0.44
C ARG A 184 -14.48 10.07 -1.80
N ASP A 185 -13.69 11.14 -1.86
CA ASP A 185 -13.06 11.60 -3.08
C ASP A 185 -11.64 11.00 -3.14
N VAL A 186 -11.44 10.12 -4.09
CA VAL A 186 -10.20 9.35 -4.20
C VAL A 186 -9.62 9.40 -5.61
N VAL A 187 -8.33 9.25 -5.69
CA VAL A 187 -7.56 9.03 -6.91
C VAL A 187 -7.04 7.61 -6.90
N VAL A 188 -7.44 6.81 -7.86
CA VAL A 188 -6.83 5.50 -8.13
C VAL A 188 -5.62 5.74 -9.01
N LEU A 189 -4.42 5.49 -8.51
CA LEU A 189 -3.21 5.64 -9.32
C LEU A 189 -3.23 4.62 -10.46
N GLU A 190 -2.75 5.04 -11.61
CA GLU A 190 -2.46 4.17 -12.77
C GLU A 190 -1.01 3.68 -12.71
N ASP A 191 -0.66 2.70 -13.54
CA ASP A 191 0.70 2.16 -13.58
C ASP A 191 1.69 3.24 -14.05
N GLY A 192 2.84 3.30 -13.39
CA GLY A 192 3.84 4.33 -13.63
C GLY A 192 3.51 5.69 -13.02
N GLN A 193 2.42 5.80 -12.25
CA GLN A 193 2.11 7.02 -11.51
C GLN A 193 2.68 6.99 -10.09
N PHE A 194 3.05 8.18 -9.63
CA PHE A 194 3.60 8.46 -8.32
C PHE A 194 2.76 9.51 -7.60
N ALA A 195 2.73 9.44 -6.27
CA ALA A 195 2.09 10.45 -5.45
C ALA A 195 2.97 10.84 -4.26
N LYS A 196 3.20 12.14 -4.08
CA LYS A 196 3.86 12.73 -2.91
C LYS A 196 2.80 13.34 -2.00
N LEU A 197 2.50 12.66 -0.90
CA LEU A 197 1.56 13.16 0.10
C LEU A 197 2.30 14.03 1.10
N THR A 198 1.72 15.19 1.39
CA THR A 198 2.21 16.13 2.40
C THR A 198 1.04 16.68 3.21
N PRO A 199 1.26 17.36 4.34
CA PRO A 199 0.20 18.07 5.05
C PRO A 199 -0.49 19.15 4.23
N ALA A 200 0.17 19.67 3.18
CA ALA A 200 -0.38 20.70 2.29
C ALA A 200 -1.24 20.12 1.16
N GLY A 201 -1.19 18.82 0.93
CA GLY A 201 -1.92 18.15 -0.15
C GLY A 201 -1.10 17.06 -0.83
N VAL A 202 -1.53 16.66 -2.01
CA VAL A 202 -0.91 15.59 -2.78
C VAL A 202 -0.48 16.10 -4.15
N GLU A 203 0.77 15.84 -4.52
CA GLU A 203 1.29 16.03 -5.86
C GLU A 203 1.35 14.68 -6.59
N TYR A 204 0.88 14.64 -7.82
CA TYR A 204 0.89 13.45 -8.67
C TYR A 204 1.85 13.66 -9.84
N THR A 205 2.66 12.64 -10.12
CA THR A 205 3.65 12.70 -11.22
C THR A 205 3.68 11.39 -12.00
N ASP A 206 4.17 11.46 -13.25
CA ASP A 206 4.50 10.29 -14.05
C ASP A 206 5.91 9.74 -13.73
N GLU A 207 6.35 8.71 -14.46
CA GLU A 207 7.68 8.11 -14.33
C GLU A 207 8.82 9.10 -14.62
N ALA A 208 8.60 10.05 -15.52
CA ALA A 208 9.58 11.09 -15.85
C ALA A 208 9.62 12.23 -14.83
N GLY A 209 8.70 12.24 -13.85
CA GLY A 209 8.57 13.29 -12.85
C GLY A 209 7.75 14.50 -13.31
N ASN A 210 7.07 14.42 -14.44
CA ASN A 210 6.17 15.49 -14.86
C ASN A 210 4.90 15.46 -14.00
N VAL A 211 4.47 16.64 -13.55
CA VAL A 211 3.22 16.77 -12.81
C VAL A 211 2.04 16.40 -13.72
N ILE A 212 1.15 15.56 -13.20
CA ILE A 212 -0.07 15.12 -13.88
C ILE A 212 -1.30 15.58 -13.10
N GLU A 213 -2.40 15.82 -13.82
CA GLU A 213 -3.68 16.11 -13.20
C GLU A 213 -4.42 14.80 -12.89
N PRO A 214 -4.73 14.49 -11.62
CA PRO A 214 -5.33 13.23 -11.25
C PRO A 214 -6.80 13.17 -11.59
N LYS A 215 -7.30 11.98 -11.95
CA LYS A 215 -8.73 11.71 -12.08
C LYS A 215 -9.33 11.40 -10.72
N VAL A 216 -10.05 12.37 -10.15
CA VAL A 216 -10.79 12.16 -8.90
C VAL A 216 -12.05 11.35 -9.17
N THR A 217 -12.29 10.33 -8.37
CA THR A 217 -13.49 9.49 -8.38
C THR A 217 -14.21 9.63 -7.05
N HIS A 218 -15.51 9.95 -7.10
CA HIS A 218 -16.34 9.96 -5.90
C HIS A 218 -16.91 8.56 -5.62
N ILE A 219 -16.86 8.15 -4.36
CA ILE A 219 -17.33 6.82 -3.91
C ILE A 219 -18.71 6.96 -3.30
N ASP A 220 -19.71 6.50 -4.04
CA ASP A 220 -21.14 6.62 -3.66
C ASP A 220 -21.67 5.46 -2.82
N TRP A 221 -20.94 4.34 -2.76
CA TRP A 221 -21.44 3.15 -2.08
C TRP A 221 -21.38 3.28 -0.57
N ASP A 222 -22.34 2.61 0.06
CA ASP A 222 -22.51 2.64 1.49
C ASP A 222 -21.50 1.73 2.21
N LEU A 223 -21.08 2.13 3.40
CA LEU A 223 -20.22 1.34 4.29
C LEU A 223 -20.78 -0.05 4.58
N ASP A 224 -22.11 -0.17 4.66
CA ASP A 224 -22.80 -1.44 4.89
C ASP A 224 -22.49 -2.48 3.78
N MET A 225 -22.20 -2.04 2.56
CA MET A 225 -21.77 -2.93 1.47
C MET A 225 -20.34 -3.43 1.65
N ALA A 226 -19.49 -2.66 2.32
CA ALA A 226 -18.10 -3.00 2.61
C ALA A 226 -17.94 -3.82 3.90
N GLU A 227 -18.96 -3.86 4.76
CA GLU A 227 -18.98 -4.61 6.02
C GLU A 227 -19.57 -6.01 5.83
N LYS A 228 -19.44 -6.86 6.85
CA LYS A 228 -19.92 -8.26 6.78
C LYS A 228 -21.45 -8.39 6.64
N GLY A 229 -22.22 -7.30 6.78
CA GLY A 229 -23.67 -7.29 6.58
C GLY A 229 -24.44 -8.31 7.46
N GLY A 230 -23.94 -8.56 8.68
CA GLY A 230 -24.51 -9.54 9.60
C GLY A 230 -24.01 -10.97 9.44
N TYR A 231 -23.16 -11.24 8.46
CA TYR A 231 -22.54 -12.55 8.28
C TYR A 231 -21.31 -12.73 9.20
N PRO A 232 -21.00 -13.96 9.65
CA PRO A 232 -19.85 -14.23 10.51
C PRO A 232 -18.50 -13.98 9.81
N ASP A 233 -18.44 -14.17 8.49
CA ASP A 233 -17.25 -13.94 7.66
C ASP A 233 -17.63 -13.39 6.27
N PHE A 234 -16.64 -12.80 5.58
CA PHE A 234 -16.82 -12.20 4.26
C PHE A 234 -17.15 -13.24 3.20
N MET A 235 -16.54 -14.42 3.25
CA MET A 235 -16.79 -15.46 2.26
C MET A 235 -18.25 -15.89 2.25
N LEU A 236 -18.86 -16.07 3.41
CA LEU A 236 -20.27 -16.42 3.51
C LEU A 236 -21.17 -15.30 2.97
N LYS A 237 -20.84 -14.03 3.28
CA LYS A 237 -21.52 -12.86 2.69
C LYS A 237 -21.43 -12.91 1.15
N GLU A 238 -20.23 -13.05 0.60
CA GLU A 238 -19.99 -13.05 -0.84
C GLU A 238 -20.72 -14.21 -1.54
N ILE A 239 -20.75 -15.40 -0.94
CA ILE A 239 -21.53 -16.53 -1.46
C ILE A 239 -23.01 -16.16 -1.58
N HIS A 240 -23.58 -15.52 -0.57
CA HIS A 240 -24.98 -15.10 -0.58
C HIS A 240 -25.27 -13.91 -1.51
N GLU A 241 -24.27 -13.07 -1.76
CA GLU A 241 -24.37 -11.94 -2.69
C GLU A 241 -24.22 -12.31 -4.16
N GLN A 242 -23.63 -13.47 -4.48
CA GLN A 242 -23.40 -13.91 -5.87
C GLN A 242 -24.61 -13.79 -6.79
N PRO A 243 -25.85 -14.20 -6.41
CA PRO A 243 -27.00 -14.07 -7.30
C PRO A 243 -27.32 -12.62 -7.68
N ARG A 244 -27.09 -11.67 -6.75
CA ARG A 244 -27.24 -10.23 -7.00
C ARG A 244 -26.12 -9.72 -7.89
N VAL A 245 -24.87 -10.00 -7.54
CA VAL A 245 -23.69 -9.55 -8.29
C VAL A 245 -23.71 -10.04 -9.74
N VAL A 246 -24.06 -11.31 -9.96
CA VAL A 246 -24.23 -11.87 -11.32
C VAL A 246 -25.33 -11.12 -12.09
N ARG A 247 -26.48 -10.87 -11.45
CA ARG A 247 -27.56 -10.10 -12.08
C ARG A 247 -27.11 -8.70 -12.43
N ASP A 248 -26.48 -7.98 -11.50
CA ASP A 248 -26.03 -6.60 -11.68
C ASP A 248 -24.95 -6.53 -12.79
N THR A 249 -24.08 -7.52 -12.88
CA THR A 249 -23.08 -7.63 -13.95
C THR A 249 -23.72 -7.86 -15.33
N LEU A 250 -24.85 -8.53 -15.39
CA LEU A 250 -25.56 -8.83 -16.64
C LEU A 250 -26.54 -7.71 -17.07
N VAL A 251 -26.84 -6.76 -16.19
CA VAL A 251 -27.70 -5.60 -16.54
C VAL A 251 -27.08 -4.84 -17.70
N GLY A 252 -27.89 -4.64 -18.77
CA GLY A 252 -27.45 -3.98 -20.00
C GLY A 252 -26.58 -4.83 -20.93
N ARG A 253 -26.26 -6.07 -20.53
CA ARG A 253 -25.45 -7.01 -21.33
C ARG A 253 -26.22 -8.24 -21.80
N MET A 254 -27.53 -8.20 -21.63
CA MET A 254 -28.43 -9.28 -22.12
C MET A 254 -29.43 -8.72 -23.10
N THR A 255 -29.63 -9.43 -24.20
CA THR A 255 -30.71 -9.14 -25.16
C THR A 255 -32.08 -9.45 -24.54
N PRO A 256 -33.17 -8.89 -25.05
CA PRO A 256 -34.53 -9.28 -24.62
C PRO A 256 -34.84 -10.79 -24.76
N ALA A 257 -34.09 -11.51 -25.60
CA ALA A 257 -34.19 -12.96 -25.77
C ALA A 257 -33.41 -13.74 -24.68
N GLY A 258 -32.66 -13.05 -23.78
CA GLY A 258 -31.88 -13.69 -22.73
C GLY A 258 -30.51 -14.19 -23.20
N GLU A 259 -30.03 -13.71 -24.35
CA GLU A 259 -28.68 -13.98 -24.85
C GLU A 259 -27.71 -12.88 -24.41
N LEU A 260 -26.44 -13.23 -24.21
CA LEU A 260 -25.41 -12.24 -23.90
C LEU A 260 -25.12 -11.36 -25.12
N ASP A 261 -25.17 -10.04 -24.93
CA ASP A 261 -24.67 -9.06 -25.88
C ASP A 261 -23.17 -8.89 -25.67
N ILE A 262 -22.37 -9.54 -26.51
CA ILE A 262 -20.93 -9.59 -26.44
C ILE A 262 -20.24 -8.53 -27.32
N ASP A 263 -21.00 -7.77 -28.10
CA ASP A 263 -20.45 -6.76 -29.03
C ASP A 263 -19.73 -5.64 -28.28
N GLU A 264 -20.15 -5.32 -27.05
CA GLU A 264 -19.46 -4.35 -26.18
C GLU A 264 -18.17 -4.89 -25.52
N LEU A 265 -17.95 -6.21 -25.52
CA LEU A 265 -16.78 -6.81 -24.89
C LEU A 265 -15.56 -6.86 -25.81
N GLY A 266 -15.70 -6.49 -27.11
CA GLY A 266 -14.61 -6.47 -28.07
C GLY A 266 -13.98 -7.85 -28.35
N LEU A 267 -14.76 -8.95 -28.13
CA LEU A 267 -14.34 -10.34 -28.35
C LEU A 267 -14.78 -10.83 -29.73
#